data_7dd10c4b3d97b9bb6c3fd8f426ad3363
#
_entry.id   7dd10c4b3d97b9bb6c3fd8f426ad3363
#
_cell.length_a   1.000
_cell.length_b   1.000
_cell.length_c   1.000
_cell.angle_alpha   90.00
_cell.angle_beta   90.00
_cell.angle_gamma   90.00
#
_symmetry.space_group_name_H-M   'P 1'
#
loop_
_entity.id
_entity.type
_entity.pdbx_description
1 polymer ?
#
loop_
_entity_poly.entity_id
_entity_poly.type
_entity_poly.pdbx_seq_one_letter_code
_entity_poly.pdbx_strand_id
1 'polypeptide(L)'
;MDEDINTNVAIIEKTAGWVFDRDWFPLTKQGLAEANSTGQLGGPGIYDIGLEFPLPQIQGESMIFYIGVAAGQETSDRGTLLRRLDEHIGNGGAVEKWLRKQRPEQQILARTAKAESPGQAHFWEKLRFRWFIEQFWQFPVQNIRVVPGHPMDERELREHIDIWRSQSYRRMEPRNRR
;
A
#
# COMPACT_ATOMS: atom_id res chain seq x y z
N MET A 1 17.91 9.60 -15.46
CA MET A 1 17.65 8.93 -14.17
C MET A 1 16.16 8.62 -14.03
N ASP A 2 15.29 9.46 -14.54
CA ASP A 2 13.83 9.27 -14.46
C ASP A 2 13.27 8.18 -15.39
N GLU A 3 13.94 7.89 -16.53
CA GLU A 3 13.49 6.85 -17.47
C GLU A 3 13.56 5.43 -16.90
N ASP A 4 14.58 5.11 -16.10
CA ASP A 4 14.73 3.76 -15.51
C ASP A 4 13.66 3.46 -14.43
N ILE A 5 13.28 4.48 -13.66
CA ILE A 5 12.26 4.34 -12.61
C ILE A 5 10.89 4.15 -13.24
N ASN A 6 10.54 4.98 -14.21
CA ASN A 6 9.29 4.87 -14.94
C ASN A 6 9.15 3.52 -15.64
N THR A 7 10.23 2.98 -16.18
CA THR A 7 10.26 1.66 -16.81
C THR A 7 9.98 0.55 -15.80
N ASN A 8 10.63 0.59 -14.62
CA ASN A 8 10.41 -0.41 -13.56
C ASN A 8 8.99 -0.36 -13.02
N VAL A 9 8.45 0.83 -12.77
CA VAL A 9 7.07 1.03 -12.33
C VAL A 9 6.08 0.45 -13.34
N ALA A 10 6.25 0.76 -14.63
CA ALA A 10 5.39 0.25 -15.69
C ALA A 10 5.46 -1.29 -15.83
N ILE A 11 6.65 -1.88 -15.64
CA ILE A 11 6.80 -3.35 -15.64
C ILE A 11 6.05 -3.96 -14.45
N ILE A 12 6.16 -3.37 -13.26
CA ILE A 12 5.46 -3.87 -12.07
C ILE A 12 3.95 -3.77 -12.26
N GLU A 13 3.43 -2.64 -12.72
CA GLU A 13 2.01 -2.44 -12.99
C GLU A 13 1.49 -3.44 -14.02
N LYS A 14 2.21 -3.63 -15.12
CA LYS A 14 1.86 -4.62 -16.15
C LYS A 14 1.89 -6.06 -15.63
N THR A 15 2.90 -6.40 -14.81
CA THR A 15 3.05 -7.75 -14.26
C THR A 15 2.00 -8.04 -13.19
N ALA A 16 1.66 -7.05 -12.37
CA ALA A 16 0.68 -7.19 -11.31
C ALA A 16 -0.72 -7.43 -11.84
N GLY A 17 -1.06 -6.75 -12.95
CA GLY A 17 -2.40 -6.82 -13.53
C GLY A 17 -3.53 -6.37 -12.59
N TRP A 18 -3.19 -5.68 -11.47
CA TRP A 18 -4.24 -5.15 -10.61
C TRP A 18 -4.94 -3.97 -11.28
N VAL A 19 -6.24 -3.96 -11.13
CA VAL A 19 -7.07 -2.82 -11.48
C VAL A 19 -7.75 -2.37 -10.20
N PHE A 20 -7.55 -1.12 -9.80
CA PHE A 20 -8.33 -0.58 -8.70
C PHE A 20 -9.78 -0.43 -9.17
N ASP A 21 -10.67 -1.11 -8.46
CA ASP A 21 -12.08 -1.22 -8.83
C ASP A 21 -12.81 0.11 -8.80
N ARG A 22 -12.25 1.07 -8.05
CA ARG A 22 -12.79 2.41 -7.87
C ARG A 22 -11.69 3.44 -7.67
N ASP A 23 -12.04 4.67 -7.95
CA ASP A 23 -11.34 5.83 -7.45
C ASP A 23 -11.37 5.88 -5.92
N TRP A 24 -10.63 6.78 -5.34
CA TRP A 24 -10.60 7.01 -3.93
C TRP A 24 -11.99 7.30 -3.35
N PHE A 25 -12.35 6.63 -2.26
CA PHE A 25 -13.59 6.87 -1.53
C PHE A 25 -13.30 7.17 -0.04
N PRO A 26 -14.17 7.94 0.65
CA PRO A 26 -13.99 8.25 2.06
C PRO A 26 -13.95 6.98 2.92
N LEU A 27 -12.91 6.80 3.74
CA LEU A 27 -12.80 5.68 4.68
C LEU A 27 -13.62 5.97 5.93
N THR A 28 -14.94 5.94 5.78
CA THR A 28 -15.96 6.10 6.83
C THR A 28 -16.96 4.96 6.76
N LYS A 29 -17.78 4.76 7.80
CA LYS A 29 -18.86 3.76 7.77
C LYS A 29 -19.80 3.94 6.58
N GLN A 30 -20.16 5.18 6.28
CA GLN A 30 -21.00 5.51 5.13
C GLN A 30 -20.27 5.24 3.81
N GLY A 31 -19.02 5.71 3.66
CA GLY A 31 -18.23 5.49 2.45
C GLY A 31 -17.99 4.00 2.17
N LEU A 32 -17.77 3.18 3.22
CA LEU A 32 -17.68 1.72 3.08
C LEU A 32 -19.01 1.09 2.63
N ALA A 33 -20.13 1.52 3.19
CA ALA A 33 -21.46 1.01 2.81
C ALA A 33 -21.76 1.34 1.33
N GLU A 34 -21.45 2.56 0.90
CA GLU A 34 -21.60 3.00 -0.49
C GLU A 34 -20.64 2.23 -1.42
N ALA A 35 -19.38 2.08 -1.03
CA ALA A 35 -18.38 1.33 -1.78
C ALA A 35 -18.74 -0.16 -1.90
N ASN A 36 -19.40 -0.74 -0.91
CA ASN A 36 -19.83 -2.14 -0.91
C ASN A 36 -21.25 -2.37 -1.44
N SER A 37 -21.92 -1.35 -1.97
CA SER A 37 -23.32 -1.45 -2.40
C SER A 37 -23.58 -2.57 -3.44
N THR A 38 -22.56 -2.96 -4.20
CA THR A 38 -22.58 -4.07 -5.17
C THR A 38 -21.84 -5.32 -4.70
N GLY A 39 -21.44 -5.41 -3.40
CA GLY A 39 -20.72 -6.56 -2.85
C GLY A 39 -19.25 -6.66 -3.31
N GLN A 40 -18.68 -5.60 -3.86
CA GLN A 40 -17.32 -5.60 -4.39
C GLN A 40 -16.25 -5.80 -3.32
N LEU A 41 -16.52 -5.43 -2.07
CA LEU A 41 -15.58 -5.59 -0.96
C LEU A 41 -15.68 -6.96 -0.26
N GLY A 42 -16.50 -7.88 -0.77
CA GLY A 42 -16.79 -9.18 -0.14
C GLY A 42 -15.71 -10.26 -0.31
N GLY A 43 -14.56 -9.96 -0.88
CA GLY A 43 -13.52 -10.96 -1.18
C GLY A 43 -12.10 -10.52 -0.81
N PRO A 44 -11.09 -11.36 -1.13
CA PRO A 44 -9.69 -11.02 -0.97
C PRO A 44 -9.28 -9.89 -1.91
N GLY A 45 -8.21 -9.20 -1.57
CA GLY A 45 -7.65 -8.13 -2.41
C GLY A 45 -6.62 -7.28 -1.69
N ILE A 46 -6.14 -6.27 -2.38
CA ILE A 46 -5.28 -5.23 -1.81
C ILE A 46 -6.04 -3.93 -1.65
N TYR A 47 -5.56 -3.09 -0.77
CA TYR A 47 -6.10 -1.76 -0.59
C TYR A 47 -5.01 -0.77 -0.24
N ASP A 48 -5.17 0.45 -0.74
CA ASP A 48 -4.39 1.60 -0.31
C ASP A 48 -5.25 2.45 0.62
N ILE A 49 -4.65 2.99 1.68
CA ILE A 49 -5.22 4.07 2.47
C ILE A 49 -4.39 5.32 2.22
N GLY A 50 -5.08 6.39 1.91
CA GLY A 50 -4.49 7.67 1.54
C GLY A 50 -5.07 8.82 2.33
N LEU A 51 -4.48 9.98 2.13
CA LEU A 51 -4.94 11.26 2.64
C LEU A 51 -5.41 12.14 1.49
N GLU A 52 -6.35 13.02 1.77
CA GLU A 52 -6.83 14.00 0.80
C GLU A 52 -5.69 14.87 0.24
N PHE A 53 -4.74 15.25 1.08
CA PHE A 53 -3.54 15.98 0.67
C PHE A 53 -2.31 15.07 0.73
N PRO A 54 -1.48 15.08 -0.34
CA PRO A 54 -0.29 14.24 -0.39
C PRO A 54 0.68 14.53 0.75
N LEU A 55 1.40 13.50 1.15
CA LEU A 55 2.52 13.61 2.07
C LEU A 55 3.84 13.65 1.30
N PRO A 56 4.80 14.47 1.73
CA PRO A 56 6.13 14.46 1.14
C PRO A 56 6.80 13.09 1.37
N GLN A 57 7.47 12.60 0.36
CA GLN A 57 8.23 11.36 0.35
C GLN A 57 9.72 11.68 0.09
N ILE A 58 10.61 10.70 0.14
CA ILE A 58 12.02 10.89 -0.24
C ILE A 58 12.10 11.36 -1.69
N GLN A 59 11.24 10.81 -2.55
CA GLN A 59 11.08 11.27 -3.92
C GLN A 59 9.62 11.65 -4.18
N GLY A 60 9.35 12.93 -4.44
CA GLY A 60 8.02 13.43 -4.76
C GLY A 60 7.05 13.46 -3.59
N GLU A 61 5.77 13.30 -3.89
CA GLU A 61 4.67 13.34 -2.94
C GLU A 61 3.71 12.18 -3.21
N SER A 62 3.08 11.64 -2.16
CA SER A 62 2.10 10.57 -2.28
C SER A 62 0.90 10.76 -1.36
N MET A 63 -0.28 10.52 -1.88
CA MET A 63 -1.48 10.37 -1.05
C MET A 63 -1.44 9.09 -0.21
N ILE A 64 -0.77 8.04 -0.70
CA ILE A 64 -0.75 6.73 -0.06
C ILE A 64 0.16 6.77 1.17
N PHE A 65 -0.40 6.45 2.33
CA PHE A 65 0.39 6.33 3.56
C PHE A 65 0.33 4.94 4.18
N TYR A 66 -0.55 4.06 3.68
CA TYR A 66 -0.64 2.66 4.07
C TYR A 66 -1.08 1.79 2.89
N ILE A 67 -0.46 0.63 2.75
CA ILE A 67 -0.84 -0.44 1.83
C ILE A 67 -1.18 -1.67 2.67
N GLY A 68 -2.27 -2.34 2.34
CA GLY A 68 -2.70 -3.52 3.07
C GLY A 68 -3.30 -4.59 2.18
N VAL A 69 -3.47 -5.78 2.78
CA VAL A 69 -4.05 -6.95 2.14
C VAL A 69 -5.20 -7.52 2.93
N ALA A 70 -6.20 -7.99 2.25
CA ALA A 70 -7.27 -8.85 2.73
C ALA A 70 -7.08 -10.23 2.09
N ALA A 71 -6.55 -11.19 2.84
CA ALA A 71 -6.18 -12.51 2.34
C ALA A 71 -6.39 -13.59 3.41
N GLY A 72 -7.45 -13.51 4.20
CA GLY A 72 -7.83 -14.53 5.16
C GLY A 72 -8.30 -15.81 4.48
N GLN A 73 -8.37 -16.90 5.25
CA GLN A 73 -8.92 -18.17 4.76
C GLN A 73 -10.36 -17.99 4.30
N GLU A 74 -10.73 -18.64 3.19
CA GLU A 74 -12.04 -18.54 2.52
C GLU A 74 -13.25 -18.78 3.46
N THR A 75 -13.04 -19.46 4.59
CA THR A 75 -14.06 -19.79 5.57
C THR A 75 -14.30 -18.71 6.64
N SER A 76 -13.52 -17.62 6.64
CA SER A 76 -13.67 -16.56 7.63
C SER A 76 -13.92 -15.21 6.99
N ASP A 77 -14.98 -14.52 7.43
CA ASP A 77 -15.28 -13.13 7.06
C ASP A 77 -14.11 -12.18 7.31
N ARG A 78 -13.10 -12.63 8.06
CA ARG A 78 -11.89 -11.85 8.39
C ARG A 78 -10.97 -11.58 7.20
N GLY A 79 -11.13 -12.32 6.10
CA GLY A 79 -10.30 -12.19 4.90
C GLY A 79 -10.85 -11.26 3.84
N THR A 80 -11.92 -10.53 4.11
CA THR A 80 -12.54 -9.65 3.11
C THR A 80 -12.01 -8.22 3.20
N LEU A 81 -11.97 -7.55 2.06
CA LEU A 81 -11.64 -6.12 1.98
C LEU A 81 -12.53 -5.28 2.90
N LEU A 82 -13.85 -5.56 2.91
CA LEU A 82 -14.81 -4.84 3.76
C LEU A 82 -14.38 -4.86 5.23
N ARG A 83 -14.11 -6.05 5.75
CA ARG A 83 -13.74 -6.20 7.16
C ARG A 83 -12.41 -5.56 7.50
N ARG A 84 -11.41 -5.74 6.63
CA ARG A 84 -10.09 -5.13 6.85
C ARG A 84 -10.14 -3.61 6.85
N LEU A 85 -10.93 -3.02 5.96
CA LEU A 85 -11.15 -1.58 5.93
C LEU A 85 -11.97 -1.11 7.14
N ASP A 86 -12.98 -1.87 7.55
CA ASP A 86 -13.78 -1.58 8.73
C ASP A 86 -12.94 -1.56 10.03
N GLU A 87 -11.96 -2.45 10.15
CA GLU A 87 -11.00 -2.47 11.26
C GLU A 87 -10.17 -1.19 11.35
N HIS A 88 -9.97 -0.47 10.26
CA HIS A 88 -9.27 0.83 10.24
C HIS A 88 -10.16 1.99 10.69
N ILE A 89 -11.49 1.88 10.57
CA ILE A 89 -12.45 2.93 10.99
C ILE A 89 -12.80 2.82 12.47
N GLY A 90 -12.76 1.62 13.03
CA GLY A 90 -13.24 1.36 14.38
C GLY A 90 -12.22 1.66 15.47
N ASN A 91 -12.69 2.29 16.56
CA ASN A 91 -12.10 2.40 17.92
C ASN A 91 -10.56 2.32 18.04
N GLY A 92 -9.86 3.06 17.21
CA GLY A 92 -8.43 3.25 17.39
C GLY A 92 -7.57 2.28 16.59
N GLY A 93 -7.93 1.95 15.37
CA GLY A 93 -6.98 1.41 14.40
C GLY A 93 -5.73 2.29 14.36
N ALA A 94 -4.57 1.68 14.20
CA ALA A 94 -3.28 2.40 14.24
C ALA A 94 -3.26 3.59 13.25
N VAL A 95 -3.89 3.42 12.09
CA VAL A 95 -4.05 4.40 11.04
C VAL A 95 -4.86 5.61 11.52
N GLU A 96 -6.06 5.38 12.07
CA GLU A 96 -6.93 6.46 12.55
C GLU A 96 -6.30 7.23 13.72
N LYS A 97 -5.70 6.51 14.68
CA LYS A 97 -5.01 7.14 15.81
C LYS A 97 -3.86 8.02 15.37
N TRP A 98 -3.06 7.55 14.43
CA TRP A 98 -1.96 8.33 13.90
C TRP A 98 -2.46 9.59 13.21
N LEU A 99 -3.48 9.45 12.36
CA LEU A 99 -4.03 10.57 11.61
C LEU A 99 -4.62 11.63 12.52
N ARG A 100 -5.49 11.24 13.45
CA ARG A 100 -6.11 12.18 14.42
C ARG A 100 -5.07 12.97 15.22
N LYS A 101 -3.92 12.37 15.46
CA LYS A 101 -2.81 13.00 16.18
C LYS A 101 -2.00 13.95 15.30
N GLN A 102 -1.74 13.57 14.06
CA GLN A 102 -0.79 14.27 13.19
C GLN A 102 -1.48 15.22 12.19
N ARG A 103 -2.66 14.87 11.72
CA ARG A 103 -3.38 15.55 10.64
C ARG A 103 -4.89 15.46 10.85
N PRO A 104 -5.43 16.00 11.96
CA PRO A 104 -6.85 15.84 12.33
C PRO A 104 -7.81 16.45 11.30
N GLU A 105 -7.34 17.41 10.50
CA GLU A 105 -8.12 18.13 9.48
C GLU A 105 -8.27 17.37 8.16
N GLN A 106 -7.48 16.30 7.96
CA GLN A 106 -7.50 15.58 6.68
C GLN A 106 -8.53 14.46 6.66
N GLN A 107 -9.14 14.27 5.49
CA GLN A 107 -9.98 13.13 5.24
C GLN A 107 -9.13 11.90 4.90
N ILE A 108 -9.48 10.76 5.50
CA ILE A 108 -8.91 9.47 5.14
C ILE A 108 -9.68 8.92 3.95
N LEU A 109 -8.95 8.48 2.96
CA LEU A 109 -9.47 7.88 1.74
C LEU A 109 -8.99 6.43 1.62
N ALA A 110 -9.75 5.60 0.91
CA ALA A 110 -9.33 4.25 0.55
C ALA A 110 -9.61 3.98 -0.92
N ARG A 111 -8.87 3.04 -1.48
CA ARG A 111 -9.19 2.40 -2.76
C ARG A 111 -8.81 0.93 -2.71
N THR A 112 -9.46 0.11 -3.51
CA THR A 112 -9.34 -1.35 -3.46
C THR A 112 -9.14 -1.96 -4.83
N ALA A 113 -8.40 -3.07 -4.87
CA ALA A 113 -8.35 -3.96 -6.01
C ALA A 113 -8.68 -5.38 -5.54
N LYS A 114 -9.80 -5.94 -6.05
CA LYS A 114 -10.27 -7.27 -5.70
C LYS A 114 -9.42 -8.33 -6.38
N ALA A 115 -8.96 -9.31 -5.61
CA ALA A 115 -8.23 -10.46 -6.11
C ALA A 115 -9.16 -11.69 -6.25
N GLU A 116 -8.78 -12.62 -7.11
CA GLU A 116 -9.51 -13.89 -7.30
C GLU A 116 -9.23 -14.89 -6.17
N SER A 117 -8.08 -14.73 -5.48
CA SER A 117 -7.67 -15.63 -4.41
C SER A 117 -6.82 -14.91 -3.36
N PRO A 118 -6.74 -15.46 -2.12
CA PRO A 118 -5.81 -14.96 -1.10
C PRO A 118 -4.34 -14.96 -1.56
N GLY A 119 -3.92 -15.97 -2.30
CA GLY A 119 -2.57 -16.06 -2.86
C GLY A 119 -2.26 -14.93 -3.83
N GLN A 120 -3.20 -14.61 -4.71
CA GLN A 120 -3.07 -13.48 -5.63
C GLN A 120 -3.03 -12.14 -4.86
N ALA A 121 -3.86 -11.99 -3.83
CA ALA A 121 -3.86 -10.78 -3.01
C ALA A 121 -2.49 -10.56 -2.34
N HIS A 122 -1.89 -11.58 -1.75
CA HIS A 122 -0.53 -11.50 -1.17
C HIS A 122 0.54 -11.20 -2.21
N PHE A 123 0.44 -11.81 -3.40
CA PHE A 123 1.36 -11.51 -4.49
C PHE A 123 1.25 -10.04 -4.92
N TRP A 124 0.04 -9.53 -5.05
CA TRP A 124 -0.21 -8.14 -5.39
C TRP A 124 0.27 -7.17 -4.30
N GLU A 125 0.09 -7.50 -3.02
CA GLU A 125 0.60 -6.69 -1.92
C GLU A 125 2.12 -6.51 -2.02
N LYS A 126 2.87 -7.60 -2.25
CA LYS A 126 4.32 -7.55 -2.44
C LYS A 126 4.71 -6.66 -3.62
N LEU A 127 4.04 -6.82 -4.76
CA LEU A 127 4.28 -5.99 -5.93
C LEU A 127 3.91 -4.52 -5.66
N ARG A 128 2.84 -4.27 -4.89
CA ARG A 128 2.40 -2.92 -4.56
C ARG A 128 3.41 -2.20 -3.67
N PHE A 129 3.98 -2.89 -2.68
CA PHE A 129 5.10 -2.36 -1.89
C PHE A 129 6.32 -2.06 -2.76
N ARG A 130 6.69 -3.00 -3.62
CA ARG A 130 7.82 -2.81 -4.53
C ARG A 130 7.59 -1.60 -5.44
N TRP A 131 6.40 -1.48 -6.04
CA TRP A 131 6.01 -0.32 -6.83
C TRP A 131 6.17 0.98 -6.04
N PHE A 132 5.68 1.01 -4.80
CA PHE A 132 5.76 2.21 -3.96
C PHE A 132 7.22 2.59 -3.66
N ILE A 133 8.06 1.61 -3.33
CA ILE A 133 9.48 1.84 -3.05
C ILE A 133 10.22 2.33 -4.30
N GLU A 134 9.96 1.75 -5.47
CA GLU A 134 10.56 2.18 -6.74
C GLU A 134 10.13 3.62 -7.08
N GLN A 135 8.87 3.97 -6.79
CA GLN A 135 8.33 5.31 -7.08
C GLN A 135 8.83 6.38 -6.10
N PHE A 136 8.87 6.07 -4.80
CA PHE A 136 9.04 7.07 -3.74
C PHE A 136 10.28 6.89 -2.88
N TRP A 137 11.07 5.86 -3.11
CA TRP A 137 12.30 5.50 -2.40
C TRP A 137 12.16 5.28 -0.90
N GLN A 138 10.95 4.95 -0.47
CA GLN A 138 10.65 4.61 0.91
C GLN A 138 9.40 3.74 1.00
N PHE A 139 9.10 3.21 2.19
CA PHE A 139 7.81 2.57 2.47
C PHE A 139 6.73 3.60 2.76
N PRO A 140 5.45 3.25 2.56
CA PRO A 140 4.35 4.05 3.07
C PRO A 140 4.52 4.28 4.57
N VAL A 141 4.25 5.49 5.05
CA VAL A 141 4.59 5.95 6.41
C VAL A 141 4.08 5.03 7.52
N GLN A 142 2.92 4.39 7.34
CA GLN A 142 2.34 3.50 8.35
C GLN A 142 2.71 2.02 8.19
N ASN A 143 3.38 1.64 7.10
CA ASN A 143 3.90 0.29 6.91
C ASN A 143 5.33 0.09 7.48
N ILE A 144 5.92 1.09 8.10
CA ILE A 144 7.27 1.02 8.70
C ILE A 144 7.31 0.05 9.90
N ARG A 145 6.17 -0.22 10.52
CA ARG A 145 6.05 -1.25 11.55
C ARG A 145 5.59 -2.54 10.89
N VAL A 146 6.55 -3.39 10.54
CA VAL A 146 6.27 -4.76 10.12
C VAL A 146 5.55 -5.46 11.28
N VAL A 147 4.30 -5.84 11.03
CA VAL A 147 3.56 -6.63 12.02
C VAL A 147 4.19 -8.02 12.06
N PRO A 148 4.55 -8.54 13.25
CA PRO A 148 5.04 -9.92 13.37
C PRO A 148 4.06 -10.88 12.71
N GLY A 149 4.55 -11.73 11.79
CA GLY A 149 3.71 -12.64 11.01
C GLY A 149 3.34 -12.16 9.61
N HIS A 150 3.81 -11.00 9.18
CA HIS A 150 3.72 -10.59 7.78
C HIS A 150 4.50 -11.57 6.89
N PRO A 151 3.98 -11.97 5.70
CA PRO A 151 4.65 -12.94 4.82
C PRO A 151 6.01 -12.47 4.27
N MET A 152 6.37 -11.22 4.50
CA MET A 152 7.73 -10.74 4.36
C MET A 152 8.34 -10.71 5.76
N ASP A 153 9.30 -11.60 6.03
CA ASP A 153 10.12 -11.58 7.24
C ASP A 153 10.76 -10.18 7.36
N GLU A 154 10.79 -9.62 8.57
CA GLU A 154 11.43 -8.32 8.84
C GLU A 154 12.88 -8.30 8.32
N ARG A 155 13.56 -9.45 8.36
CA ARG A 155 14.89 -9.64 7.81
C ARG A 155 14.91 -9.55 6.29
N GLU A 156 14.00 -10.24 5.61
CA GLU A 156 13.87 -10.21 4.14
C GLU A 156 13.56 -8.79 3.66
N LEU A 157 12.70 -8.09 4.40
CA LEU A 157 12.36 -6.69 4.13
C LEU A 157 13.57 -5.76 4.31
N ARG A 158 14.35 -5.93 5.39
CA ARG A 158 15.58 -5.15 5.62
C ARG A 158 16.64 -5.45 4.58
N GLU A 159 16.84 -6.72 4.22
CA GLU A 159 17.77 -7.12 3.17
C GLU A 159 17.38 -6.49 1.82
N HIS A 160 16.10 -6.45 1.48
CA HIS A 160 15.62 -5.76 0.29
C HIS A 160 15.85 -4.25 0.33
N ILE A 161 15.59 -3.61 1.46
CA ILE A 161 15.85 -2.17 1.65
C ILE A 161 17.36 -1.90 1.53
N ASP A 162 18.19 -2.71 2.17
CA ASP A 162 19.64 -2.50 2.19
C ASP A 162 20.27 -2.78 0.83
N ILE A 163 19.82 -3.80 0.11
CA ILE A 163 20.22 -4.08 -1.28
C ILE A 163 19.82 -2.89 -2.15
N TRP A 164 18.61 -2.40 -1.97
CA TRP A 164 18.07 -1.30 -2.75
C TRP A 164 18.80 0.01 -2.47
N ARG A 165 19.02 0.35 -1.20
CA ARG A 165 19.83 1.50 -0.78
C ARG A 165 21.24 1.40 -1.35
N SER A 166 21.89 0.25 -1.26
CA SER A 166 23.25 0.05 -1.79
C SER A 166 23.33 0.22 -3.31
N GLN A 167 22.32 -0.22 -4.04
CA GLN A 167 22.22 -0.04 -5.48
C GLN A 167 21.95 1.43 -5.86
N SER A 168 21.10 2.11 -5.11
CA SER A 168 20.78 3.53 -5.31
C SER A 168 22.00 4.41 -5.01
N TYR A 169 22.72 4.14 -3.92
CA TYR A 169 23.95 4.84 -3.60
C TYR A 169 25.05 4.66 -4.67
N ARG A 170 25.20 3.44 -5.19
CA ARG A 170 26.17 3.18 -6.29
C ARG A 170 25.82 3.93 -7.59
N ARG A 171 24.53 4.20 -7.82
CA ARG A 171 24.09 4.99 -8.98
C ARG A 171 24.28 6.50 -8.78
N MET A 172 24.35 6.96 -7.54
CA MET A 172 24.55 8.37 -7.18
C MET A 172 26.02 8.79 -7.11
N GLU A 173 26.97 7.84 -7.07
CA GLU A 173 28.38 8.20 -7.16
C GLU A 173 28.66 8.85 -8.52
N PRO A 174 29.13 10.11 -8.54
CA PRO A 174 29.49 10.75 -9.80
C PRO A 174 30.55 9.89 -10.49
N ARG A 175 30.25 9.41 -11.70
CA ARG A 175 31.25 8.79 -12.54
C ARG A 175 32.34 9.82 -12.74
N ASN A 176 33.45 9.70 -12.00
CA ASN A 176 34.66 10.44 -12.27
C ASN A 176 35.06 10.12 -13.72
N ARG A 177 34.70 11.00 -14.64
CA ARG A 177 35.25 10.99 -16.00
C ARG A 177 36.74 11.33 -15.86
N ARG A 178 37.56 10.31 -16.03
CA ARG A 178 38.96 10.50 -16.37
C ARG A 178 39.07 10.89 -17.85
#